data_c024b341c1a2201348dfd778d2fe71fc
#
_entry.id   c024b341c1a2201348dfd778d2fe71fc
#
_cell.length_a   1.000
_cell.length_b   1.000
_cell.length_c   1.000
_cell.angle_alpha   90.00
_cell.angle_beta   90.00
_cell.angle_gamma   90.00
#
_symmetry.space_group_name_H-M   'P 1'
#
loop_
_entity.id
_entity.type
_entity.pdbx_description
1 polymer ?
#
loop_
_entity_poly.entity_id
_entity_poly.type
_entity_poly.pdbx_seq_one_letter_code
_entity_poly.pdbx_strand_id
1 'polypeptide(L)'
;MIEKQVEIIKKKSLLTNSRLSEFLTNAEFNQKLFIKVQKLILVILKAKDINSLSDQVELFFKKEFGTEKCKLFFFTQEELYDLSAEKIISPEIATPIFSKVFKENTIYLGGLKSELSALVFGSKAMVEEGAICKFSSDKIAGTLALGSTKKGKFTEDSETLFLEFVLAVLSHQIDSLLGEIDA
;
A
#
# COMPACT_ATOMS: atom_id res chain seq x y z
N MET A 1 20.80 51.73 8.70
CA MET A 1 21.08 50.84 7.52
C MET A 1 21.58 49.48 7.94
N ILE A 2 22.56 49.40 8.83
CA ILE A 2 23.16 48.11 9.33
C ILE A 2 22.14 47.25 10.08
N GLU A 3 21.27 47.82 10.92
CA GLU A 3 20.27 47.04 11.68
C GLU A 3 19.28 46.32 10.77
N LYS A 4 18.82 46.95 9.69
CA LYS A 4 17.94 46.28 8.69
C LYS A 4 18.62 45.15 7.97
N GLN A 5 19.94 45.26 7.69
CA GLN A 5 20.72 44.21 7.08
C GLN A 5 20.92 43.01 8.03
N VAL A 6 21.18 43.29 9.30
CA VAL A 6 21.28 42.26 10.34
C VAL A 6 19.96 41.50 10.52
N GLU A 7 18.84 42.23 10.50
CA GLU A 7 17.53 41.58 10.61
C GLU A 7 17.17 40.70 9.41
N ILE A 8 17.52 41.12 8.19
CA ILE A 8 17.36 40.33 6.97
C ILE A 8 18.23 39.07 7.02
N ILE A 9 19.48 39.18 7.48
CA ILE A 9 20.40 38.05 7.62
C ILE A 9 19.86 37.05 8.66
N LYS A 10 19.38 37.53 9.81
CA LYS A 10 18.76 36.69 10.84
C LYS A 10 17.53 35.95 10.31
N LYS A 11 16.62 36.63 9.60
CA LYS A 11 15.45 35.98 8.96
C LYS A 11 15.86 34.92 7.94
N LYS A 12 16.82 35.21 7.08
CA LYS A 12 17.35 34.25 6.10
C LYS A 12 17.98 33.02 6.80
N SER A 13 18.76 33.25 7.85
CA SER A 13 19.39 32.17 8.62
C SER A 13 18.35 31.27 9.29
N LEU A 14 17.30 31.85 9.91
CA LEU A 14 16.21 31.10 10.52
C LEU A 14 15.43 30.26 9.49
N LEU A 15 15.12 30.86 8.32
CA LEU A 15 14.47 30.13 7.22
C LEU A 15 15.32 29.00 6.68
N THR A 16 16.64 29.21 6.52
CA THR A 16 17.57 28.18 6.05
C THR A 16 17.69 27.06 7.05
N ASN A 17 17.79 27.36 8.34
CA ASN A 17 17.85 26.35 9.39
C ASN A 17 16.54 25.54 9.49
N SER A 18 15.39 26.18 9.34
CA SER A 18 14.11 25.50 9.30
C SER A 18 14.01 24.53 8.12
N ARG A 19 14.39 24.97 6.92
CA ARG A 19 14.40 24.11 5.72
C ARG A 19 15.39 22.96 5.83
N LEU A 20 16.57 23.20 6.42
CA LEU A 20 17.56 22.15 6.66
C LEU A 20 17.01 21.11 7.64
N SER A 21 16.36 21.54 8.73
CA SER A 21 15.75 20.65 9.70
C SER A 21 14.63 19.79 9.06
N GLU A 22 13.79 20.40 8.23
CA GLU A 22 12.74 19.70 7.47
C GLU A 22 13.35 18.67 6.51
N PHE A 23 14.39 19.06 5.78
CA PHE A 23 15.09 18.15 4.88
C PHE A 23 15.71 16.94 5.61
N LEU A 24 16.36 17.16 6.75
CA LEU A 24 16.90 16.07 7.57
C LEU A 24 15.82 15.14 8.09
N THR A 25 14.70 15.69 8.56
CA THR A 25 13.55 14.90 9.04
C THR A 25 12.99 14.02 7.92
N ASN A 26 12.84 14.57 6.72
CA ASN A 26 12.36 13.82 5.55
C ASN A 26 13.36 12.74 5.13
N ALA A 27 14.65 13.02 5.16
CA ALA A 27 15.69 12.05 4.84
C ALA A 27 15.70 10.86 5.84
N GLU A 28 15.58 11.14 7.13
CA GLU A 28 15.47 10.10 8.16
C GLU A 28 14.20 9.25 7.99
N PHE A 29 13.08 9.88 7.68
CA PHE A 29 11.82 9.19 7.41
C PHE A 29 11.96 8.25 6.21
N ASN A 30 12.50 8.76 5.10
CA ASN A 30 12.70 7.97 3.88
C ASN A 30 13.66 6.80 4.12
N GLN A 31 14.71 6.99 4.91
CA GLN A 31 15.62 5.90 5.29
C GLN A 31 14.90 4.80 6.08
N LYS A 32 14.09 5.18 7.07
CA LYS A 32 13.30 4.21 7.85
C LYS A 32 12.28 3.47 6.99
N LEU A 33 11.62 4.17 6.08
CA LEU A 33 10.69 3.58 5.11
C LEU A 33 11.41 2.57 4.21
N PHE A 34 12.56 2.94 3.65
CA PHE A 34 13.37 2.06 2.81
C PHE A 34 13.75 0.75 3.51
N ILE A 35 14.20 0.81 4.76
CA ILE A 35 14.53 -0.37 5.56
C ILE A 35 13.30 -1.28 5.74
N LYS A 36 12.12 -0.70 6.00
CA LYS A 36 10.88 -1.48 6.12
C LYS A 36 10.49 -2.14 4.79
N VAL A 37 10.61 -1.42 3.68
CA VAL A 37 10.35 -1.95 2.35
C VAL A 37 11.29 -3.11 2.03
N GLN A 38 12.60 -2.99 2.31
CA GLN A 38 13.55 -4.09 2.12
C GLN A 38 13.14 -5.35 2.90
N LYS A 39 12.73 -5.18 4.17
CA LYS A 39 12.25 -6.31 4.99
C LYS A 39 10.99 -6.94 4.40
N LEU A 40 10.04 -6.13 3.92
CA LEU A 40 8.82 -6.62 3.28
C LEU A 40 9.15 -7.43 2.02
N ILE A 41 10.04 -6.93 1.17
CA ILE A 41 10.49 -7.67 -0.02
C ILE A 41 11.05 -9.04 0.35
N LEU A 42 11.87 -9.12 1.38
CA LEU A 42 12.41 -10.41 1.85
C LEU A 42 11.31 -11.34 2.38
N VAL A 43 10.25 -10.81 2.97
CA VAL A 43 9.08 -11.60 3.39
C VAL A 43 8.34 -12.12 2.16
N ILE A 44 8.09 -11.29 1.16
CA ILE A 44 7.43 -11.68 -0.09
C ILE A 44 8.21 -12.81 -0.79
N LEU A 45 9.51 -12.64 -0.97
CA LEU A 45 10.36 -13.61 -1.68
C LEU A 45 10.55 -14.94 -0.95
N LYS A 46 10.30 -15.01 0.35
CA LYS A 46 10.39 -16.23 1.16
C LYS A 46 9.09 -17.03 1.23
N ALA A 47 7.99 -16.47 0.75
CA ALA A 47 6.71 -17.16 0.75
C ALA A 47 6.77 -18.42 -0.15
N LYS A 48 6.20 -19.51 0.34
CA LYS A 48 6.23 -20.82 -0.33
C LYS A 48 4.97 -21.10 -1.13
N ASP A 49 3.90 -20.42 -0.82
CA ASP A 49 2.60 -20.54 -1.47
C ASP A 49 1.85 -19.20 -1.37
N ILE A 50 0.78 -19.10 -2.16
CA ILE A 50 0.04 -17.83 -2.31
C ILE A 50 -0.77 -17.46 -1.06
N ASN A 51 -1.23 -18.44 -0.27
CA ASN A 51 -1.92 -18.19 0.99
C ASN A 51 -0.96 -17.65 2.05
N SER A 52 0.19 -18.28 2.21
CA SER A 52 1.23 -17.83 3.14
C SER A 52 1.79 -16.48 2.75
N LEU A 53 1.94 -16.19 1.44
CA LEU A 53 2.30 -14.87 0.93
C LEU A 53 1.33 -13.80 1.41
N SER A 54 0.02 -14.03 1.21
CA SER A 54 -1.03 -13.11 1.63
C SER A 54 -1.00 -12.85 3.14
N ASP A 55 -0.94 -13.91 3.94
CA ASP A 55 -0.93 -13.79 5.42
C ASP A 55 0.30 -13.01 5.92
N GLN A 56 1.46 -13.29 5.36
CA GLN A 56 2.71 -12.63 5.75
C GLN A 56 2.72 -11.16 5.36
N VAL A 57 2.24 -10.81 4.16
CA VAL A 57 2.11 -9.42 3.71
C VAL A 57 1.14 -8.65 4.61
N GLU A 58 -0.05 -9.19 4.87
CA GLU A 58 -1.03 -8.57 5.75
C GLU A 58 -0.49 -8.35 7.17
N LEU A 59 0.19 -9.36 7.72
CA LEU A 59 0.79 -9.28 9.05
C LEU A 59 1.91 -8.24 9.10
N PHE A 60 2.74 -8.17 8.06
CA PHE A 60 3.84 -7.22 7.97
C PHE A 60 3.34 -5.78 7.95
N PHE A 61 2.34 -5.46 7.11
CA PHE A 61 1.75 -4.13 7.07
C PHE A 61 1.16 -3.71 8.42
N LYS A 62 0.49 -4.62 9.12
CA LYS A 62 -0.06 -4.35 10.46
C LYS A 62 1.04 -4.08 11.49
N LYS A 63 2.09 -4.88 11.52
CA LYS A 63 3.16 -4.80 12.55
C LYS A 63 4.16 -3.68 12.27
N GLU A 64 4.69 -3.59 11.06
CA GLU A 64 5.81 -2.71 10.76
C GLU A 64 5.36 -1.32 10.29
N PHE A 65 4.25 -1.24 9.56
CA PHE A 65 3.69 0.03 9.10
C PHE A 65 2.60 0.58 10.01
N GLY A 66 2.13 -0.20 10.99
CA GLY A 66 1.07 0.21 11.91
C GLY A 66 -0.27 0.45 11.21
N THR A 67 -0.51 -0.28 10.11
CA THR A 67 -1.77 -0.21 9.36
C THR A 67 -2.86 -0.93 10.15
N GLU A 68 -3.99 -0.27 10.42
CA GLU A 68 -5.07 -0.85 11.23
C GLU A 68 -5.72 -2.04 10.54
N LYS A 69 -5.92 -1.92 9.23
CA LYS A 69 -6.47 -2.98 8.37
C LYS A 69 -5.58 -3.17 7.15
N CYS A 70 -5.29 -4.41 6.84
CA CYS A 70 -4.61 -4.80 5.61
C CYS A 70 -5.26 -6.07 5.09
N LYS A 71 -5.56 -6.11 3.79
CA LYS A 71 -6.10 -7.24 3.08
C LYS A 71 -5.47 -7.37 1.70
N LEU A 72 -5.18 -8.60 1.32
CA LEU A 72 -4.73 -8.95 -0.01
C LEU A 72 -5.77 -9.88 -0.65
N PHE A 73 -6.38 -9.42 -1.74
CA PHE A 73 -7.39 -10.18 -2.46
C PHE A 73 -6.94 -10.51 -3.87
N PHE A 74 -7.42 -11.66 -4.35
CA PHE A 74 -7.21 -12.15 -5.70
C PHE A 74 -8.55 -12.17 -6.45
N PHE A 75 -8.54 -11.73 -7.68
CA PHE A 75 -9.72 -11.69 -8.55
C PHE A 75 -9.76 -12.98 -9.38
N THR A 76 -10.37 -14.01 -8.82
CA THR A 76 -10.45 -15.33 -9.45
C THR A 76 -11.71 -16.06 -9.01
N GLN A 77 -11.95 -17.24 -9.56
CA GLN A 77 -12.96 -18.17 -9.10
C GLN A 77 -12.39 -19.08 -8.01
N GLU A 78 -13.25 -19.56 -7.08
CA GLU A 78 -12.82 -20.32 -5.89
C GLU A 78 -11.98 -21.57 -6.19
N GLU A 79 -12.20 -22.21 -7.34
CA GLU A 79 -11.55 -23.47 -7.70
C GLU A 79 -10.14 -23.29 -8.28
N LEU A 80 -9.69 -22.06 -8.48
CA LEU A 80 -8.38 -21.79 -9.03
C LEU A 80 -7.33 -21.58 -7.93
N TYR A 81 -6.19 -22.24 -8.07
CA TYR A 81 -4.96 -21.99 -7.30
C TYR A 81 -4.99 -22.33 -5.80
N ASP A 82 -5.90 -23.17 -5.32
CA ASP A 82 -6.00 -23.58 -3.90
C ASP A 82 -6.03 -22.40 -2.91
N LEU A 83 -6.60 -21.27 -3.34
CA LEU A 83 -6.73 -20.06 -2.53
C LEU A 83 -7.83 -20.21 -1.48
N SER A 84 -7.57 -19.71 -0.27
CA SER A 84 -8.60 -19.59 0.75
C SER A 84 -9.73 -18.66 0.29
N ALA A 85 -10.98 -19.10 0.43
CA ALA A 85 -12.18 -18.37 -0.04
C ALA A 85 -12.24 -16.92 0.49
N GLU A 86 -11.74 -16.67 1.69
CA GLU A 86 -11.67 -15.33 2.29
C GLU A 86 -10.71 -14.36 1.60
N LYS A 87 -9.85 -14.84 0.70
CA LYS A 87 -8.88 -14.07 -0.09
C LYS A 87 -9.32 -13.87 -1.53
N ILE A 88 -10.49 -14.37 -1.88
CA ILE A 88 -11.01 -14.35 -3.23
C ILE A 88 -12.16 -13.34 -3.33
N ILE A 89 -12.13 -12.54 -4.38
CA ILE A 89 -13.28 -11.78 -4.86
C ILE A 89 -13.54 -12.21 -6.30
N SER A 90 -14.75 -12.72 -6.59
CA SER A 90 -15.06 -13.13 -7.96
C SER A 90 -14.92 -11.94 -8.92
N PRO A 91 -14.42 -12.15 -10.15
CA PRO A 91 -14.27 -11.09 -11.15
C PRO A 91 -15.57 -10.34 -11.45
N GLU A 92 -16.71 -11.01 -11.33
CA GLU A 92 -18.03 -10.43 -11.54
C GLU A 92 -18.38 -9.35 -10.50
N ILE A 93 -17.92 -9.55 -9.24
CA ILE A 93 -18.07 -8.57 -8.15
C ILE A 93 -16.97 -7.52 -8.21
N ALA A 94 -15.72 -7.95 -8.44
CA ALA A 94 -14.54 -7.08 -8.44
C ALA A 94 -14.61 -6.03 -9.56
N THR A 95 -14.89 -6.44 -10.79
CA THR A 95 -14.82 -5.58 -11.97
C THR A 95 -15.69 -4.31 -11.85
N PRO A 96 -16.99 -4.36 -11.53
CA PRO A 96 -17.82 -3.15 -11.50
C PRO A 96 -17.46 -2.19 -10.36
N ILE A 97 -16.87 -2.69 -9.28
CA ILE A 97 -16.50 -1.87 -8.12
C ILE A 97 -15.12 -1.25 -8.33
N PHE A 98 -14.13 -2.07 -8.65
CA PHE A 98 -12.75 -1.61 -8.79
C PHE A 98 -12.49 -0.82 -10.07
N SER A 99 -13.25 -1.02 -11.16
CA SER A 99 -13.16 -0.18 -12.36
C SER A 99 -13.50 1.30 -12.09
N LYS A 100 -14.38 1.55 -11.11
CA LYS A 100 -14.72 2.93 -10.68
C LYS A 100 -13.61 3.56 -9.81
N VAL A 101 -12.81 2.73 -9.16
CA VAL A 101 -11.70 3.15 -8.28
C VAL A 101 -10.43 3.40 -9.10
N PHE A 102 -10.11 2.48 -10.00
CA PHE A 102 -8.90 2.49 -10.82
C PHE A 102 -9.16 3.05 -12.23
N LYS A 103 -9.51 4.33 -12.36
CA LYS A 103 -9.77 4.94 -13.68
C LYS A 103 -8.53 4.92 -14.58
N GLU A 104 -7.43 5.51 -14.11
CA GLU A 104 -6.16 5.63 -14.84
C GLU A 104 -4.96 5.23 -13.96
N ASN A 105 -5.13 5.17 -12.65
CA ASN A 105 -4.07 4.89 -11.69
C ASN A 105 -4.22 3.48 -11.11
N THR A 106 -3.10 2.83 -10.84
CA THR A 106 -3.05 1.53 -10.16
C THR A 106 -3.22 1.66 -8.63
N ILE A 107 -3.09 2.87 -8.08
CA ILE A 107 -3.19 3.16 -6.66
C ILE A 107 -4.23 4.27 -6.45
N TYR A 108 -5.20 3.99 -5.58
CA TYR A 108 -6.15 4.96 -5.06
C TYR A 108 -5.81 5.25 -3.60
N LEU A 109 -5.74 6.53 -3.25
CA LEU A 109 -5.54 7.02 -1.88
C LEU A 109 -6.69 7.93 -1.49
N GLY A 110 -7.18 7.81 -0.26
CA GLY A 110 -8.18 8.73 0.29
C GLY A 110 -9.38 8.06 0.93
N GLY A 111 -10.48 8.80 1.01
CA GLY A 111 -11.73 8.36 1.64
C GLY A 111 -12.39 7.21 0.88
N LEU A 112 -12.76 6.16 1.59
CA LEU A 112 -13.39 4.98 1.00
C LEU A 112 -14.91 5.10 1.07
N LYS A 113 -15.58 4.84 -0.06
CA LYS A 113 -17.03 4.70 -0.07
C LYS A 113 -17.45 3.48 0.75
N SER A 114 -18.60 3.57 1.42
CA SER A 114 -19.10 2.52 2.31
C SER A 114 -19.21 1.15 1.63
N GLU A 115 -19.59 1.11 0.36
CA GLU A 115 -19.69 -0.12 -0.45
C GLU A 115 -18.32 -0.78 -0.63
N LEU A 116 -17.29 -0.02 -1.00
CA LEU A 116 -15.93 -0.50 -1.18
C LEU A 116 -15.31 -0.91 0.16
N SER A 117 -15.49 -0.08 1.20
CA SER A 117 -15.01 -0.38 2.54
C SER A 117 -15.62 -1.67 3.10
N ALA A 118 -16.93 -1.87 2.91
CA ALA A 118 -17.64 -3.07 3.34
C ALA A 118 -17.18 -4.33 2.58
N LEU A 119 -16.95 -4.22 1.28
CA LEU A 119 -16.46 -5.34 0.46
C LEU A 119 -15.06 -5.78 0.91
N VAL A 120 -14.16 -4.82 1.11
CA VAL A 120 -12.73 -5.09 1.35
C VAL A 120 -12.42 -5.41 2.81
N PHE A 121 -13.03 -4.66 3.74
CA PHE A 121 -12.69 -4.77 5.16
C PHE A 121 -13.83 -5.36 6.02
N GLY A 122 -14.98 -5.59 5.41
CA GLY A 122 -16.21 -6.01 6.09
C GLY A 122 -17.01 -4.83 6.63
N SER A 123 -18.34 -4.97 6.68
CA SER A 123 -19.29 -3.92 7.07
C SER A 123 -19.08 -3.37 8.49
N LYS A 124 -18.44 -4.14 9.38
CA LYS A 124 -18.16 -3.73 10.77
C LYS A 124 -16.81 -3.01 10.95
N ALA A 125 -16.00 -2.89 9.91
CA ALA A 125 -14.61 -2.42 10.04
C ALA A 125 -14.49 -0.91 10.24
N MET A 126 -15.52 -0.12 9.92
CA MET A 126 -15.59 1.35 10.06
C MET A 126 -14.36 2.06 9.47
N VAL A 127 -13.82 1.55 8.34
CA VAL A 127 -12.67 2.14 7.67
C VAL A 127 -13.14 3.38 6.91
N GLU A 128 -12.56 4.53 7.21
CA GLU A 128 -12.89 5.82 6.57
C GLU A 128 -11.96 6.15 5.41
N GLU A 129 -10.67 5.84 5.54
CA GLU A 129 -9.65 6.12 4.53
C GLU A 129 -8.82 4.87 4.23
N GLY A 130 -8.26 4.81 3.04
CA GLY A 130 -7.38 3.73 2.68
C GLY A 130 -6.56 3.96 1.43
N ALA A 131 -5.62 3.05 1.23
CA ALA A 131 -4.93 2.84 -0.03
C ALA A 131 -5.45 1.55 -0.66
N ILE A 132 -5.99 1.65 -1.86
CA ILE A 132 -6.41 0.49 -2.66
C ILE A 132 -5.46 0.38 -3.83
N CYS A 133 -4.68 -0.68 -3.85
CA CYS A 133 -3.56 -0.86 -4.78
C CYS A 133 -3.83 -2.06 -5.67
N LYS A 134 -4.03 -1.84 -6.97
CA LYS A 134 -4.22 -2.90 -7.94
C LYS A 134 -2.86 -3.51 -8.29
N PHE A 135 -2.79 -4.83 -8.29
CA PHE A 135 -1.71 -5.56 -8.93
C PHE A 135 -2.28 -6.43 -10.06
N SER A 136 -1.43 -6.71 -11.03
CA SER A 136 -1.75 -7.61 -12.12
C SER A 136 -0.50 -8.39 -12.45
N SER A 137 -0.58 -9.70 -12.32
CA SER A 137 0.42 -10.64 -12.80
C SER A 137 -0.03 -11.23 -14.13
N ASP A 138 0.79 -12.06 -14.75
CA ASP A 138 0.45 -12.72 -16.00
C ASP A 138 -0.71 -13.72 -15.82
N LYS A 139 -0.84 -14.28 -14.60
CA LYS A 139 -1.82 -15.33 -14.31
C LYS A 139 -3.05 -14.83 -13.54
N ILE A 140 -2.90 -13.84 -12.66
CA ILE A 140 -3.98 -13.38 -11.79
C ILE A 140 -3.87 -11.88 -11.48
N ALA A 141 -4.99 -11.23 -11.38
CA ALA A 141 -5.09 -9.87 -10.89
C ALA A 141 -5.63 -9.84 -9.45
N GLY A 142 -5.38 -8.74 -8.75
CA GLY A 142 -5.87 -8.57 -7.40
C GLY A 142 -5.69 -7.18 -6.84
N THR A 143 -5.90 -7.05 -5.54
CA THR A 143 -5.73 -5.78 -4.83
C THR A 143 -5.12 -5.97 -3.45
N LEU A 144 -4.15 -5.11 -3.14
CA LEU A 144 -3.68 -4.88 -1.78
C LEU A 144 -4.44 -3.68 -1.23
N ALA A 145 -5.16 -3.87 -0.14
CA ALA A 145 -5.97 -2.85 0.49
C ALA A 145 -5.48 -2.55 1.90
N LEU A 146 -5.14 -1.30 2.14
CA LEU A 146 -4.74 -0.77 3.44
C LEU A 146 -5.82 0.17 3.94
N GLY A 147 -6.21 0.07 5.21
CA GLY A 147 -7.30 0.86 5.76
C GLY A 147 -7.02 1.46 7.13
N SER A 148 -7.58 2.63 7.38
CA SER A 148 -7.56 3.31 8.67
C SER A 148 -8.96 3.81 9.06
N THR A 149 -9.26 3.71 10.35
CA THR A 149 -10.45 4.35 10.96
C THR A 149 -10.23 5.84 11.22
N LYS A 150 -9.01 6.34 11.00
CA LYS A 150 -8.63 7.75 11.21
C LYS A 150 -8.37 8.43 9.87
N LYS A 151 -8.81 9.68 9.74
CA LYS A 151 -8.52 10.53 8.58
C LYS A 151 -7.09 11.06 8.57
N GLY A 152 -6.58 11.37 7.38
CA GLY A 152 -5.28 11.99 7.18
C GLY A 152 -4.10 11.02 7.14
N LYS A 153 -4.34 9.69 7.12
CA LYS A 153 -3.28 8.69 6.95
C LYS A 153 -2.95 8.37 5.50
N PHE A 154 -3.94 8.48 4.61
CA PHE A 154 -3.80 8.15 3.18
C PHE A 154 -4.17 9.38 2.36
N THR A 155 -3.23 10.32 2.26
CA THR A 155 -3.39 11.55 1.46
C THR A 155 -2.80 11.37 0.07
N GLU A 156 -3.21 12.21 -0.90
CA GLU A 156 -2.70 12.17 -2.27
C GLU A 156 -1.18 12.38 -2.37
N ASP A 157 -0.59 13.09 -1.40
CA ASP A 157 0.85 13.32 -1.29
C ASP A 157 1.59 12.15 -0.61
N SER A 158 0.87 11.09 -0.20
CA SER A 158 1.50 9.92 0.40
C SER A 158 2.37 9.20 -0.62
N GLU A 159 3.47 8.66 -0.15
CA GLU A 159 4.50 8.02 -0.96
C GLU A 159 3.97 6.79 -1.70
N THR A 160 3.45 6.99 -2.91
CA THR A 160 2.96 5.91 -3.78
C THR A 160 4.09 5.08 -4.37
N LEU A 161 5.25 5.69 -4.56
CA LEU A 161 6.41 5.06 -5.22
C LEU A 161 6.84 3.74 -4.53
N PHE A 162 6.82 3.69 -3.21
CA PHE A 162 7.14 2.46 -2.50
C PHE A 162 6.05 1.39 -2.66
N LEU A 163 4.77 1.79 -2.69
CA LEU A 163 3.67 0.88 -2.96
C LEU A 163 3.76 0.29 -4.36
N GLU A 164 4.06 1.12 -5.37
CA GLU A 164 4.28 0.66 -6.75
C GLU A 164 5.40 -0.39 -6.82
N PHE A 165 6.51 -0.13 -6.13
CA PHE A 165 7.62 -1.09 -6.06
C PHE A 165 7.21 -2.39 -5.37
N VAL A 166 6.52 -2.32 -4.24
CA VAL A 166 6.01 -3.51 -3.54
C VAL A 166 5.05 -4.30 -4.42
N LEU A 167 4.14 -3.63 -5.14
CA LEU A 167 3.20 -4.29 -6.05
C LEU A 167 3.91 -4.99 -7.21
N ALA A 168 4.95 -4.39 -7.76
CA ALA A 168 5.75 -5.00 -8.83
C ALA A 168 6.42 -6.31 -8.36
N VAL A 169 7.05 -6.29 -7.17
CA VAL A 169 7.67 -7.48 -6.58
C VAL A 169 6.62 -8.54 -6.23
N LEU A 170 5.48 -8.10 -5.67
CA LEU A 170 4.36 -8.97 -5.33
C LEU A 170 3.82 -9.70 -6.55
N SER A 171 3.58 -8.97 -7.66
CA SER A 171 3.10 -9.56 -8.91
C SER A 171 4.07 -10.60 -9.45
N HIS A 172 5.36 -10.29 -9.46
CA HIS A 172 6.39 -11.23 -9.92
C HIS A 172 6.46 -12.50 -9.05
N GLN A 173 6.38 -12.35 -7.72
CA GLN A 173 6.38 -13.50 -6.82
C GLN A 173 5.14 -14.37 -6.97
N ILE A 174 3.96 -13.75 -7.19
CA ILE A 174 2.72 -14.46 -7.45
C ILE A 174 2.85 -15.32 -8.73
N ASP A 175 3.40 -14.75 -9.81
CA ASP A 175 3.62 -15.51 -11.05
C ASP A 175 4.57 -16.69 -10.86
N SER A 176 5.64 -16.49 -10.07
CA SER A 176 6.57 -17.57 -9.72
C SER A 176 5.87 -18.69 -8.97
N LEU A 177 5.12 -18.36 -7.92
CA LEU A 177 4.41 -19.36 -7.11
C LEU A 177 3.33 -20.10 -7.88
N LEU A 178 2.61 -19.42 -8.79
CA LEU A 178 1.62 -20.05 -9.65
C LEU A 178 2.25 -20.82 -10.82
N GLY A 179 3.47 -20.47 -11.22
CA GLY A 179 4.21 -21.18 -12.25
C GLY A 179 4.75 -22.53 -11.80
N GLU A 180 5.06 -22.67 -10.51
CA GLU A 180 5.49 -23.94 -9.91
C GLU A 180 4.34 -24.96 -9.75
N ILE A 181 3.08 -24.48 -9.72
CA ILE A 181 1.90 -25.36 -9.62
C ILE A 181 1.56 -26.03 -10.97
N ASP A 182 1.88 -25.36 -12.08
CA ASP A 182 1.59 -25.84 -13.44
C ASP A 182 2.71 -26.74 -14.02
N ALA A 183 3.79 -26.95 -13.30
CA ALA A 183 4.95 -27.77 -13.71
C ALA A 183 4.96 -29.14 -13.03
#